data_339c43585d307b8b687bdc23ce863f5a
#
_entry.id   339c43585d307b8b687bdc23ce863f5a
#
_cell.length_a   1.000
_cell.length_b   1.000
_cell.length_c   1.000
_cell.angle_alpha   90.00
_cell.angle_beta   90.00
_cell.angle_gamma   90.00
#
_symmetry.space_group_name_H-M   'P 1'
#
loop_
_entity.id
_entity.type
_entity.pdbx_description
1 polymer ?
#
loop_
_entity_poly.entity_id
_entity_poly.type
_entity_poly.pdbx_seq_one_letter_code
_entity_poly.pdbx_strand_id
1 'polypeptide(L)'
;MHKDTTELTETQKKRLYLSELSRDAEAIRTAKMKEATTIEAAAYWESKTVNYFLTNFIYPASEGTKVYKTFHEWKKEGATVKKGEKAFLIWGSPVNAKHQAEDQRAEEEDKGHEYEFYPLCYVFSEYQVVTAQERIKAKGVRREPQQEAEAVPELEPITDDFF
;
A
#
# COMPACT_ATOMS: atom_id res chain seq x y z
N MET A 1 -36.85 -24.37 9.80
CA MET A 1 -35.40 -24.44 9.81
C MET A 1 -34.84 -23.16 9.20
N HIS A 2 -34.57 -22.15 10.01
CA HIS A 2 -33.87 -20.96 9.56
C HIS A 2 -32.37 -21.30 9.52
N LYS A 3 -31.81 -21.35 8.32
CA LYS A 3 -30.37 -21.27 8.13
C LYS A 3 -30.01 -19.81 8.34
N ASP A 4 -29.54 -19.48 9.53
CA ASP A 4 -28.83 -18.25 9.79
C ASP A 4 -27.54 -18.30 8.95
N THR A 5 -27.65 -17.80 7.72
CA THR A 5 -26.47 -17.47 6.94
C THR A 5 -25.94 -16.17 7.51
N THR A 6 -25.18 -16.27 8.59
CA THR A 6 -24.48 -15.13 9.16
C THR A 6 -23.52 -14.62 8.11
N GLU A 7 -23.89 -13.57 7.38
CA GLU A 7 -23.00 -12.93 6.42
C GLU A 7 -21.79 -12.39 7.17
N LEU A 8 -20.62 -12.83 6.73
CA LEU A 8 -19.35 -12.35 7.29
C LEU A 8 -19.23 -10.86 7.09
N THR A 9 -18.78 -10.15 8.11
CA THR A 9 -18.46 -8.72 7.99
C THR A 9 -17.28 -8.53 7.03
N GLU A 10 -17.16 -7.34 6.44
CA GLU A 10 -16.05 -7.01 5.54
C GLU A 10 -14.68 -7.22 6.20
N THR A 11 -14.56 -6.93 7.48
CA THR A 11 -13.34 -7.19 8.25
C THR A 11 -13.05 -8.69 8.36
N GLN A 12 -14.06 -9.50 8.61
CA GLN A 12 -13.90 -10.97 8.67
C GLN A 12 -13.51 -11.55 7.33
N LYS A 13 -14.11 -11.08 6.23
CA LYS A 13 -13.73 -11.47 4.86
C LYS A 13 -12.26 -11.14 4.57
N LYS A 14 -11.82 -9.93 4.93
CA LYS A 14 -10.42 -9.51 4.77
C LYS A 14 -9.45 -10.34 5.60
N ARG A 15 -9.83 -10.71 6.83
CA ARG A 15 -9.01 -11.59 7.68
C ARG A 15 -8.89 -12.99 7.11
N LEU A 16 -9.99 -13.56 6.61
CA LEU A 16 -9.96 -14.86 5.95
C LEU A 16 -9.05 -14.83 4.71
N TYR A 17 -9.22 -13.83 3.87
CA TYR A 17 -8.37 -13.63 2.69
C TYR A 17 -6.88 -13.55 3.07
N LEU A 18 -6.54 -12.73 4.07
CA LEU A 18 -5.16 -12.61 4.54
C LEU A 18 -4.64 -13.91 5.17
N SER A 19 -5.51 -14.69 5.84
CA SER A 19 -5.15 -16.00 6.38
C SER A 19 -4.83 -17.01 5.29
N GLU A 20 -5.56 -17.01 4.18
CA GLU A 20 -5.27 -17.85 3.02
C GLU A 20 -3.92 -17.48 2.40
N LEU A 21 -3.67 -16.20 2.16
CA LEU A 21 -2.37 -15.73 1.67
C LEU A 21 -1.22 -16.05 2.63
N SER A 22 -1.49 -16.05 3.93
CA SER A 22 -0.49 -16.42 4.95
C SER A 22 -0.11 -17.90 4.87
N ARG A 23 -1.04 -18.79 4.54
CA ARG A 23 -0.73 -20.21 4.28
C ARG A 23 0.19 -20.39 3.07
N ASP A 24 -0.08 -19.64 2.01
CA ASP A 24 0.78 -19.65 0.82
C ASP A 24 2.17 -19.09 1.15
N ALA A 25 2.24 -18.02 1.94
CA ALA A 25 3.49 -17.46 2.42
C ALA A 25 4.31 -18.45 3.26
N GLU A 26 3.66 -19.21 4.14
CA GLU A 26 4.31 -20.27 4.94
C GLU A 26 4.76 -21.44 4.09
N ALA A 27 4.01 -21.81 3.07
CA ALA A 27 4.42 -22.82 2.11
C ALA A 27 5.69 -22.41 1.37
N ILE A 28 5.79 -21.16 0.93
CA ILE A 28 6.99 -20.60 0.30
C ILE A 28 8.16 -20.61 1.29
N ARG A 29 7.95 -20.19 2.55
CA ARG A 29 8.98 -20.25 3.59
C ARG A 29 9.53 -21.65 3.75
N THR A 30 8.66 -22.62 3.88
CA THR A 30 9.02 -24.03 4.04
C THR A 30 9.79 -24.58 2.83
N ALA A 31 9.38 -24.20 1.62
CA ALA A 31 10.08 -24.57 0.40
C ALA A 31 11.51 -23.98 0.37
N LYS A 32 11.64 -22.69 0.70
CA LYS A 32 12.94 -22.00 0.78
C LYS A 32 13.87 -22.62 1.82
N MET A 33 13.34 -23.01 2.96
CA MET A 33 14.12 -23.73 3.99
C MET A 33 14.60 -25.10 3.50
N LYS A 34 13.78 -25.83 2.76
CA LYS A 34 14.14 -27.14 2.18
C LYS A 34 15.16 -27.03 1.04
N GLU A 35 15.08 -25.97 0.25
CA GLU A 35 16.03 -25.69 -0.83
C GLU A 35 17.38 -25.18 -0.32
N ALA A 36 17.46 -24.76 0.93
CA ALA A 36 18.68 -24.22 1.53
C ALA A 36 19.75 -25.32 1.63
N THR A 37 20.94 -25.04 1.14
CA THR A 37 22.07 -25.96 1.12
C THR A 37 22.91 -25.91 2.40
N THR A 38 22.74 -24.87 3.21
CA THR A 38 23.46 -24.68 4.48
C THR A 38 22.47 -24.42 5.61
N ILE A 39 22.91 -24.71 6.84
CA ILE A 39 22.12 -24.47 8.06
C ILE A 39 21.84 -22.97 8.23
N GLU A 40 22.82 -22.13 7.93
CA GLU A 40 22.68 -20.68 8.02
C GLU A 40 21.63 -20.14 7.03
N ALA A 41 21.60 -20.69 5.80
CA ALA A 41 20.61 -20.33 4.81
C ALA A 41 19.20 -20.76 5.23
N ALA A 42 19.06 -21.96 5.81
CA ALA A 42 17.78 -22.42 6.35
C ALA A 42 17.30 -21.54 7.51
N ALA A 43 18.19 -21.23 8.46
CA ALA A 43 17.90 -20.34 9.59
C ALA A 43 17.53 -18.91 9.13
N TYR A 44 18.16 -18.41 8.06
CA TYR A 44 17.80 -17.12 7.46
C TYR A 44 16.32 -17.11 7.02
N TRP A 45 15.88 -18.14 6.30
CA TRP A 45 14.48 -18.22 5.85
C TRP A 45 13.51 -18.44 7.00
N GLU A 46 13.89 -19.26 7.99
CA GLU A 46 13.10 -19.49 9.19
C GLU A 46 12.85 -18.20 9.98
N SER A 47 13.85 -17.32 10.07
CA SER A 47 13.75 -16.06 10.79
C SER A 47 12.82 -15.03 10.15
N LYS A 48 12.41 -15.20 8.87
CA LYS A 48 11.56 -14.27 8.17
C LYS A 48 10.10 -14.41 8.60
N THR A 49 9.44 -13.28 8.76
CA THR A 49 8.01 -13.22 9.11
C THR A 49 7.11 -13.57 7.93
N VAL A 50 5.86 -13.91 8.21
CA VAL A 50 4.83 -14.09 7.18
C VAL A 50 4.69 -12.83 6.32
N ASN A 51 4.69 -11.65 6.93
CA ASN A 51 4.62 -10.38 6.22
C ASN A 51 5.76 -10.19 5.21
N TYR A 52 6.96 -10.68 5.54
CA TYR A 52 8.08 -10.67 4.60
C TYR A 52 7.77 -11.47 3.34
N PHE A 53 7.19 -12.65 3.46
CA PHE A 53 6.81 -13.47 2.31
C PHE A 53 5.63 -12.89 1.55
N LEU A 54 4.65 -12.30 2.24
CA LEU A 54 3.55 -11.57 1.61
C LEU A 54 4.07 -10.46 0.69
N THR A 55 4.96 -9.61 1.19
CA THR A 55 5.44 -8.42 0.47
C THR A 55 6.54 -8.72 -0.56
N ASN A 56 7.27 -9.83 -0.44
CA ASN A 56 8.36 -10.14 -1.37
C ASN A 56 8.03 -11.24 -2.38
N PHE A 57 7.01 -12.05 -2.13
CA PHE A 57 6.68 -13.20 -2.97
C PHE A 57 5.20 -13.25 -3.38
N ILE A 58 4.27 -12.94 -2.48
CA ILE A 58 2.82 -13.03 -2.75
C ILE A 58 2.30 -11.76 -3.42
N TYR A 59 2.72 -10.58 -2.94
CA TYR A 59 2.42 -9.30 -3.56
C TYR A 59 3.61 -8.87 -4.44
N PRO A 60 3.92 -9.56 -5.53
CA PRO A 60 4.92 -9.07 -6.44
C PRO A 60 4.38 -7.74 -6.94
N ALA A 61 4.84 -6.67 -6.36
CA ALA A 61 4.79 -5.45 -7.10
C ALA A 61 5.49 -5.78 -8.40
N SER A 62 4.72 -5.73 -9.49
CA SER A 62 5.25 -5.84 -10.82
C SER A 62 6.56 -5.06 -10.85
N GLU A 63 7.66 -5.71 -11.20
CA GLU A 63 8.94 -5.08 -11.46
C GLU A 63 9.79 -4.66 -10.24
N GLY A 64 9.84 -5.48 -9.20
CA GLY A 64 10.95 -5.45 -8.24
C GLY A 64 10.88 -4.44 -7.12
N THR A 65 9.77 -3.72 -6.94
CA THR A 65 9.63 -2.92 -5.74
C THR A 65 9.47 -3.80 -4.50
N LYS A 66 10.12 -3.40 -3.43
CA LYS A 66 10.06 -4.06 -2.13
C LYS A 66 9.71 -3.09 -1.01
N VAL A 67 9.33 -1.88 -1.38
CA VAL A 67 9.03 -0.82 -0.42
C VAL A 67 7.53 -0.71 -0.26
N TYR A 68 7.07 -1.12 0.92
CA TYR A 68 5.68 -1.00 1.34
C TYR A 68 5.65 -0.20 2.63
N LYS A 69 4.80 0.81 2.68
CA LYS A 69 4.60 1.64 3.85
C LYS A 69 3.12 1.91 4.06
N THR A 70 2.76 2.22 5.28
CA THR A 70 1.41 2.66 5.60
C THR A 70 1.10 4.03 4.98
N PHE A 71 -0.17 4.36 4.85
CA PHE A 71 -0.59 5.67 4.37
C PHE A 71 0.05 6.82 5.16
N HIS A 72 0.15 6.67 6.50
CA HIS A 72 0.74 7.70 7.36
C HIS A 72 2.25 7.86 7.15
N GLU A 73 2.96 6.77 6.92
CA GLU A 73 4.40 6.80 6.63
C GLU A 73 4.68 7.49 5.30
N TRP A 74 3.92 7.15 4.25
CA TRP A 74 4.01 7.84 2.96
C TRP A 74 3.71 9.32 3.07
N LYS A 75 2.67 9.67 3.85
CA LYS A 75 2.30 11.07 4.08
C LYS A 75 3.40 11.85 4.81
N LYS A 76 4.06 11.24 5.79
CA LYS A 76 5.21 11.85 6.49
C LYS A 76 6.38 12.15 5.55
N GLU A 77 6.58 11.32 4.54
CA GLU A 77 7.60 11.50 3.51
C GLU A 77 7.16 12.45 2.38
N GLY A 78 5.99 13.07 2.49
CA GLY A 78 5.47 13.98 1.49
C GLY A 78 4.87 13.29 0.26
N ALA A 79 4.76 11.97 0.27
CA ALA A 79 4.10 11.21 -0.79
C ALA A 79 2.59 11.10 -0.54
N THR A 80 1.84 10.88 -1.61
CA THR A 80 0.38 10.70 -1.55
C THR A 80 -0.02 9.50 -2.37
N VAL A 81 -0.88 8.68 -1.81
CA VAL A 81 -1.47 7.54 -2.52
C VAL A 81 -2.31 8.04 -3.69
N LYS A 82 -2.14 7.42 -4.85
CA LYS A 82 -2.91 7.71 -6.05
C LYS A 82 -4.38 7.38 -5.84
N LYS A 83 -5.26 8.15 -6.44
CA LYS A 83 -6.71 7.93 -6.34
C LYS A 83 -7.08 6.59 -6.98
N GLY A 84 -7.87 5.81 -6.26
CA GLY A 84 -8.37 4.50 -6.74
C GLY A 84 -7.46 3.31 -6.42
N GLU A 85 -6.28 3.54 -5.86
CA GLU A 85 -5.40 2.46 -5.45
C GLU A 85 -5.94 1.71 -4.24
N LYS A 86 -5.75 0.40 -4.25
CA LYS A 86 -6.15 -0.49 -3.16
C LYS A 86 -4.94 -0.87 -2.32
N ALA A 87 -5.09 -0.79 -1.01
CA ALA A 87 -4.04 -1.20 -0.08
C ALA A 87 -3.80 -2.72 -0.14
N PHE A 88 -2.57 -3.12 0.06
CA PHE A 88 -2.20 -4.48 0.39
C PHE A 88 -2.44 -4.72 1.89
N LEU A 89 -2.83 -5.94 2.24
CA LEU A 89 -3.09 -6.34 3.62
C LEU A 89 -1.88 -7.09 4.18
N ILE A 90 -1.45 -6.70 5.36
CA ILE A 90 -0.47 -7.45 6.15
C ILE A 90 -0.95 -7.55 7.60
N TRP A 91 -0.32 -8.42 8.37
CA TRP A 91 -0.58 -8.48 9.81
C TRP A 91 0.14 -7.32 10.51
N GLY A 92 -0.59 -6.59 11.34
CA GLY A 92 -0.01 -5.58 12.23
C GLY A 92 0.74 -6.19 13.40
N SER A 93 1.35 -5.35 14.22
CA SER A 93 1.97 -5.80 15.46
C SER A 93 0.94 -6.39 16.41
N PRO A 94 1.27 -7.47 17.15
CA PRO A 94 0.35 -8.06 18.10
C PRO A 94 -0.02 -7.05 19.19
N VAL A 95 -1.30 -6.99 19.50
CA VAL A 95 -1.82 -6.22 20.63
C VAL A 95 -2.43 -7.16 21.64
N ASN A 96 -2.15 -6.93 22.92
CA ASN A 96 -2.76 -7.71 23.98
C ASN A 96 -4.25 -7.39 24.03
N ALA A 97 -5.09 -8.41 24.01
CA ALA A 97 -6.54 -8.28 23.98
C ALA A 97 -7.12 -7.44 25.14
N LYS A 98 -6.38 -7.26 26.23
CA LYS A 98 -6.79 -6.44 27.38
C LYS A 98 -6.95 -4.94 27.07
N HIS A 99 -6.32 -4.41 26.01
CA HIS A 99 -6.44 -3.00 25.64
C HIS A 99 -7.57 -2.68 24.66
N GLN A 100 -8.20 -3.69 24.06
CA GLN A 100 -9.28 -3.47 23.09
C GLN A 100 -10.69 -3.64 23.68
N ALA A 101 -10.81 -4.04 24.95
CA ALA A 101 -12.11 -4.25 25.60
C ALA A 101 -12.86 -2.95 25.94
N GLU A 102 -12.24 -1.79 25.76
CA GLU A 102 -12.91 -0.51 26.03
C GLU A 102 -13.76 0.01 24.87
N ASP A 103 -13.53 -0.47 23.62
CA ASP A 103 -14.22 0.08 22.45
C ASP A 103 -15.18 -0.87 21.72
N GLN A 104 -15.25 -2.14 22.07
CA GLN A 104 -16.22 -3.06 21.47
C GLN A 104 -16.74 -4.05 22.53
N ARG A 105 -17.99 -3.88 22.91
CA ARG A 105 -18.77 -4.88 23.62
C ARG A 105 -18.72 -6.20 22.84
N ALA A 106 -17.84 -7.08 23.22
CA ALA A 106 -17.92 -8.49 22.91
C ALA A 106 -18.42 -9.19 24.15
N GLU A 107 -19.71 -9.52 24.15
CA GLU A 107 -20.28 -10.55 24.99
C GLU A 107 -19.64 -11.86 24.49
N GLU A 108 -18.77 -12.45 25.28
CA GLU A 108 -18.78 -13.86 25.64
C GLU A 108 -17.54 -14.16 26.48
N GLU A 109 -17.81 -14.69 27.64
CA GLU A 109 -16.88 -15.22 28.61
C GLU A 109 -16.11 -16.41 28.00
N ASP A 110 -14.84 -16.21 27.68
CA ASP A 110 -13.87 -17.29 27.67
C ASP A 110 -12.67 -16.91 28.52
N LYS A 111 -12.60 -17.57 29.66
CA LYS A 111 -11.59 -17.39 30.69
C LYS A 111 -10.30 -18.05 30.25
N GLY A 112 -9.26 -17.26 29.99
CA GLY A 112 -7.93 -17.69 30.35
C GLY A 112 -6.91 -17.96 29.28
N HIS A 113 -7.09 -17.55 28.03
CA HIS A 113 -6.01 -17.51 27.06
C HIS A 113 -5.69 -16.07 26.67
N GLU A 114 -4.47 -15.62 26.94
CA GLU A 114 -3.93 -14.39 26.35
C GLU A 114 -3.82 -14.62 24.84
N TYR A 115 -4.85 -14.21 24.08
CA TYR A 115 -4.78 -14.22 22.64
C TYR A 115 -3.95 -13.02 22.19
N GLU A 116 -2.82 -13.26 21.59
CA GLU A 116 -2.17 -12.26 20.78
C GLU A 116 -3.06 -11.96 19.58
N PHE A 117 -3.67 -10.80 19.59
CA PHE A 117 -4.49 -10.34 18.47
C PHE A 117 -3.62 -9.58 17.49
N TYR A 118 -3.61 -10.05 16.24
CA TYR A 118 -2.91 -9.38 15.14
C TYR A 118 -3.93 -8.55 14.35
N PRO A 119 -3.88 -7.21 14.42
CA PRO A 119 -4.75 -6.35 13.63
C PRO A 119 -4.41 -6.41 12.15
N LEU A 120 -5.37 -6.05 11.29
CA LEU A 120 -5.10 -5.82 9.88
C LEU A 120 -4.32 -4.52 9.71
N CYS A 121 -3.24 -4.56 8.94
CA CYS A 121 -2.46 -3.39 8.56
C CYS A 121 -2.57 -3.18 7.05
N TYR A 122 -2.75 -1.93 6.64
CA TYR A 122 -2.92 -1.52 5.25
C TYR A 122 -1.66 -0.81 4.78
N VAL A 123 -1.03 -1.35 3.75
CA VAL A 123 0.21 -0.80 3.19
C VAL A 123 0.04 -0.52 1.70
N PHE A 124 0.81 0.42 1.20
CA PHE A 124 0.87 0.80 -0.21
C PHE A 124 2.30 0.68 -0.70
N SER A 125 2.46 0.23 -1.94
CA SER A 125 3.77 0.17 -2.59
C SER A 125 4.20 1.54 -3.11
N GLU A 126 5.48 1.70 -3.40
CA GLU A 126 6.03 2.93 -4.00
C GLU A 126 5.39 3.28 -5.35
N TYR A 127 4.88 2.29 -6.11
CA TYR A 127 4.18 2.55 -7.38
C TYR A 127 2.76 3.10 -7.20
N GLN A 128 2.18 2.93 -6.03
CA GLN A 128 0.84 3.42 -5.71
C GLN A 128 0.85 4.85 -5.16
N VAL A 129 2.01 5.46 -5.03
CA VAL A 129 2.16 6.80 -4.46
C VAL A 129 2.76 7.77 -5.47
N VAL A 130 2.53 9.06 -5.26
CA VAL A 130 3.15 10.16 -5.98
C VAL A 130 3.94 10.99 -4.99
N THR A 131 5.23 11.16 -5.25
CA THR A 131 6.10 11.97 -4.41
C THR A 131 5.86 13.46 -4.59
N ALA A 132 6.31 14.26 -3.62
CA ALA A 132 6.22 15.72 -3.71
C ALA A 132 6.95 16.26 -4.95
N GLN A 133 8.09 15.66 -5.30
CA GLN A 133 8.89 16.05 -6.47
C GLN A 133 8.16 15.78 -7.80
N GLU A 134 7.49 14.62 -7.91
CA GLU A 134 6.70 14.29 -9.10
C GLU A 134 5.50 15.20 -9.26
N ARG A 135 4.87 15.62 -8.15
CA ARG A 135 3.78 16.60 -8.18
C ARG A 135 4.24 17.97 -8.66
N ILE A 136 5.42 18.42 -8.23
CA ILE A 136 5.99 19.69 -8.63
C ILE A 136 6.31 19.65 -10.12
N LYS A 137 6.91 18.58 -10.62
CA LYS A 137 7.17 18.37 -12.05
C LYS A 137 5.89 18.37 -12.88
N ALA A 138 4.85 17.65 -12.42
CA ALA A 138 3.57 17.60 -13.11
C ALA A 138 2.83 18.95 -13.13
N LYS A 139 2.99 19.77 -12.09
CA LYS A 139 2.46 21.16 -12.06
C LYS A 139 3.28 22.12 -12.89
N GLY A 140 4.61 21.92 -12.97
CA GLY A 140 5.50 22.75 -13.78
C GLY A 140 5.26 22.61 -15.28
N VAL A 141 4.94 21.39 -15.73
CA VAL A 141 4.60 21.12 -17.15
C VAL A 141 3.26 21.74 -17.58
N ARG A 142 2.38 22.06 -16.63
CA ARG A 142 1.08 22.72 -16.91
C ARG A 142 1.13 24.24 -16.99
N ARG A 143 2.30 24.85 -16.80
CA ARG A 143 2.49 26.30 -16.87
C ARG A 143 3.61 26.67 -17.84
N GLU A 144 3.50 26.25 -19.08
CA GLU A 144 3.94 27.12 -20.16
C GLU A 144 2.74 28.00 -20.49
N PRO A 145 2.81 29.32 -20.24
CA PRO A 145 1.84 30.22 -20.83
C PRO A 145 2.06 30.11 -22.34
N GLN A 146 1.01 29.76 -23.07
CA GLN A 146 0.98 30.09 -24.50
C GLN A 146 1.33 31.57 -24.57
N GLN A 147 2.51 31.87 -25.07
CA GLN A 147 2.80 33.20 -25.57
C GLN A 147 1.74 33.47 -26.62
N GLU A 148 0.76 34.26 -26.25
CA GLU A 148 -0.02 35.01 -27.21
C GLU A 148 1.01 35.69 -28.11
N ALA A 149 1.05 35.27 -29.37
CA ALA A 149 1.76 35.97 -30.39
C ALA A 149 1.21 37.41 -30.39
N GLU A 150 1.99 38.31 -29.83
CA GLU A 150 1.76 39.74 -29.99
C GLU A 150 1.71 39.98 -31.51
N ALA A 151 0.51 40.34 -31.98
CA ALA A 151 0.31 40.75 -33.34
C ALA A 151 1.20 42.00 -33.57
N VAL A 152 2.19 41.83 -34.43
CA VAL A 152 3.00 42.91 -34.93
C VAL A 152 2.05 43.88 -35.62
N PRO A 153 1.97 45.15 -35.22
CA PRO A 153 1.13 46.12 -35.95
C PRO A 153 1.74 46.27 -37.34
N GLU A 154 0.91 46.00 -38.34
CA GLU A 154 1.20 46.21 -39.74
C GLU A 154 1.41 47.73 -39.94
N LEU A 155 2.70 48.09 -40.23
CA LEU A 155 3.06 49.46 -40.61
C LEU A 155 2.47 49.75 -41.98
N GLU A 156 1.50 50.64 -42.03
CA GLU A 156 1.00 51.20 -43.31
C GLU A 156 2.13 51.88 -44.09
N PRO A 157 2.19 51.69 -45.41
CA PRO A 157 3.20 52.31 -46.22
C PRO A 157 2.92 53.84 -46.29
N ILE A 158 3.96 54.59 -45.95
CA ILE A 158 3.97 56.04 -46.13
C ILE A 158 3.88 56.31 -47.63
N THR A 159 2.77 56.79 -48.11
CA THR A 159 2.66 57.38 -49.44
C THR A 159 3.29 58.74 -49.41
N ASP A 160 4.48 58.85 -50.01
CA ASP A 160 5.10 60.11 -50.40
C ASP A 160 4.31 60.69 -51.57
N ASP A 161 3.40 61.58 -51.30
CA ASP A 161 2.87 62.52 -52.27
C ASP A 161 3.56 63.86 -52.08
N PHE A 162 4.66 64.00 -52.78
CA PHE A 162 5.17 65.33 -53.09
C PHE A 162 5.51 65.41 -54.60
N PHE A 163 4.69 66.23 -55.22
CA PHE A 163 4.58 66.72 -56.57
C PHE A 163 3.45 66.20 -57.38
#